data_52bb167142398828649fef9f60616901
#
_entry.id   52bb167142398828649fef9f60616901
#
_cell.length_a   1.000
_cell.length_b   1.000
_cell.length_c   1.000
_cell.angle_alpha   90.00
_cell.angle_beta   90.00
_cell.angle_gamma   90.00
#
_symmetry.space_group_name_H-M   'P 1'
#
loop_
_entity.id
_entity.type
_entity.pdbx_description
1 polymer ?
#
loop_
_entity_poly.entity_id
_entity_poly.type
_entity_poly.pdbx_seq_one_letter_code
_entity_poly.pdbx_strand_id
1 'polypeptide(L)'
;MSSLLAFHAHPDDESVSTGVTLAKYADEGHRVVVATATDGSAGEIHNYDNPEELFPKLAEMRRKELEASLEALGVKEYEWMGFKDSGMMGTSENDDPDCFWRQNYFDPVGKLVDIIRKYKPDALITYDPFGGYGHPDHIQTHRIGTAAFFAASDLDKFPLKEGQEVWIPERLYFSAWSKKRMQSRRQQMFDAGIIS
;
A
#
# COMPACT_ATOMS: atom_id res chain seq x y z
N MET A 1 -0.93 -23.59 -6.42
CA MET A 1 -1.01 -22.57 -5.37
C MET A 1 -0.62 -21.28 -6.04
N SER A 2 -1.50 -20.29 -6.09
CA SER A 2 -1.20 -18.99 -6.71
C SER A 2 -0.64 -18.03 -5.66
N SER A 3 0.04 -16.98 -6.11
CA SER A 3 0.64 -15.97 -5.23
C SER A 3 0.20 -14.56 -5.61
N LEU A 4 -0.09 -13.74 -4.60
CA LEU A 4 -0.61 -12.39 -4.72
C LEU A 4 0.28 -11.44 -3.94
N LEU A 5 0.71 -10.34 -4.59
CA LEU A 5 1.34 -9.21 -3.94
C LEU A 5 0.37 -8.01 -3.98
N ALA A 6 0.01 -7.49 -2.81
CA ALA A 6 -0.73 -6.25 -2.68
C ALA A 6 0.22 -5.13 -2.26
N PHE A 7 0.28 -4.05 -3.05
CA PHE A 7 1.13 -2.90 -2.80
C PHE A 7 0.30 -1.69 -2.41
N HIS A 8 0.47 -1.25 -1.16
CA HIS A 8 -0.28 -0.19 -0.51
C HIS A 8 0.59 0.99 -0.09
N ALA A 9 -0.02 2.15 0.07
CA ALA A 9 0.67 3.38 0.46
C ALA A 9 0.94 3.42 1.97
N HIS A 10 -0.09 3.22 2.79
CA HIS A 10 -0.01 3.41 4.24
C HIS A 10 -0.43 2.15 5.01
N PRO A 11 -0.03 2.04 6.28
CA PRO A 11 -0.63 1.07 7.21
C PRO A 11 -2.11 1.39 7.40
N ASP A 12 -3.00 0.48 7.11
CA ASP A 12 -4.47 0.45 7.10
C ASP A 12 -5.09 0.22 5.71
N ASP A 13 -4.43 0.65 4.64
CA ASP A 13 -4.94 0.52 3.27
C ASP A 13 -5.19 -0.93 2.88
N GLU A 14 -4.37 -1.87 3.38
CA GLU A 14 -4.53 -3.30 3.13
C GLU A 14 -5.88 -3.80 3.62
N SER A 15 -6.33 -3.33 4.78
CA SER A 15 -7.61 -3.73 5.37
C SER A 15 -8.79 -3.03 4.72
N VAL A 16 -8.66 -1.72 4.43
CA VAL A 16 -9.73 -0.89 3.87
C VAL A 16 -9.97 -1.18 2.39
N SER A 17 -8.90 -1.33 1.61
CA SER A 17 -8.98 -1.47 0.15
C SER A 17 -9.11 -2.91 -0.31
N THR A 18 -8.35 -3.82 0.29
CA THR A 18 -8.19 -5.19 -0.20
C THR A 18 -8.43 -6.28 0.84
N GLY A 19 -8.73 -5.94 2.10
CA GLY A 19 -8.75 -6.86 3.24
C GLY A 19 -9.56 -8.13 3.01
N VAL A 20 -10.79 -8.00 2.50
CA VAL A 20 -11.64 -9.16 2.19
C VAL A 20 -11.01 -10.07 1.13
N THR A 21 -10.33 -9.49 0.14
CA THR A 21 -9.63 -10.25 -0.90
C THR A 21 -8.42 -10.97 -0.31
N LEU A 22 -7.60 -10.28 0.49
CA LEU A 22 -6.42 -10.85 1.11
C LEU A 22 -6.78 -12.00 2.05
N ALA A 23 -7.77 -11.78 2.94
CA ALA A 23 -8.25 -12.80 3.87
C ALA A 23 -8.80 -14.03 3.14
N LYS A 24 -9.61 -13.83 2.09
CA LYS A 24 -10.15 -14.92 1.29
C LYS A 24 -9.03 -15.78 0.67
N TYR A 25 -8.07 -15.14 0.00
CA TYR A 25 -6.98 -15.89 -0.66
C TYR A 25 -6.07 -16.57 0.37
N ALA A 26 -5.82 -15.95 1.53
CA ALA A 26 -5.07 -16.57 2.61
C ALA A 26 -5.80 -17.81 3.18
N ASP A 27 -7.12 -17.72 3.40
CA ASP A 27 -7.96 -18.83 3.88
C ASP A 27 -8.04 -19.99 2.87
N GLU A 28 -8.05 -19.67 1.58
CA GLU A 28 -7.99 -20.66 0.50
C GLU A 28 -6.60 -21.30 0.30
N GLY A 29 -5.62 -20.91 1.12
CA GLY A 29 -4.26 -21.49 1.13
C GLY A 29 -3.35 -20.92 0.03
N HIS A 30 -3.69 -19.78 -0.57
CA HIS A 30 -2.81 -19.06 -1.49
C HIS A 30 -1.74 -18.27 -0.74
N ARG A 31 -0.61 -18.02 -1.40
CA ARG A 31 0.43 -17.15 -0.86
C ARG A 31 0.02 -15.69 -1.04
N VAL A 32 -0.12 -14.98 0.06
CA VAL A 32 -0.46 -13.54 0.08
C VAL A 32 0.67 -12.76 0.71
N VAL A 33 1.16 -11.76 0.00
CA VAL A 33 2.20 -10.83 0.44
C VAL A 33 1.65 -9.42 0.41
N VAL A 34 1.95 -8.62 1.43
CA VAL A 34 1.63 -7.19 1.46
C VAL A 34 2.91 -6.39 1.47
N ALA A 35 3.00 -5.36 0.64
CA ALA A 35 4.05 -4.36 0.68
C ALA A 35 3.44 -3.00 1.00
N THR A 36 3.97 -2.30 2.01
CA THR A 36 3.52 -0.97 2.40
C THR A 36 4.63 0.04 2.16
N ALA A 37 4.33 1.12 1.43
CA ALA A 37 5.32 2.07 0.98
C ALA A 37 5.82 2.98 2.10
N THR A 38 4.90 3.59 2.87
CA THR A 38 5.22 4.65 3.84
C THR A 38 4.97 4.24 5.28
N ASP A 39 5.47 5.06 6.19
CA ASP A 39 5.33 4.88 7.63
C ASP A 39 4.00 5.42 8.19
N GLY A 40 3.20 6.12 7.38
CA GLY A 40 1.93 6.70 7.81
C GLY A 40 2.08 7.79 8.86
N SER A 41 3.25 8.42 8.97
CA SER A 41 3.57 9.40 10.03
C SER A 41 2.81 10.72 9.92
N ALA A 42 2.21 11.02 8.77
CA ALA A 42 1.37 12.21 8.55
C ALA A 42 -0.14 11.92 8.72
N GLY A 43 -0.50 10.74 9.22
CA GLY A 43 -1.89 10.37 9.45
C GLY A 43 -2.55 11.17 10.59
N GLU A 44 -3.88 11.26 10.54
CA GLU A 44 -4.69 11.90 11.58
C GLU A 44 -4.97 10.92 12.74
N ILE A 45 -5.06 11.46 13.96
CA ILE A 45 -5.36 10.69 15.17
C ILE A 45 -6.73 11.15 15.70
N HIS A 46 -7.74 10.29 15.63
CA HIS A 46 -9.12 10.67 15.98
C HIS A 46 -9.62 10.13 17.33
N ASN A 47 -8.96 9.11 17.90
CA ASN A 47 -9.49 8.34 19.03
C ASN A 47 -8.79 8.64 20.37
N TYR A 48 -8.12 9.79 20.47
CA TYR A 48 -7.36 10.16 21.67
C TYR A 48 -7.69 11.60 22.09
N ASP A 49 -7.71 11.85 23.39
CA ASP A 49 -8.01 13.19 23.94
C ASP A 49 -6.88 14.21 23.66
N ASN A 50 -5.61 13.75 23.59
CA ASN A 50 -4.43 14.57 23.33
C ASN A 50 -3.61 13.97 22.18
N PRO A 51 -4.08 14.09 20.93
CA PRO A 51 -3.43 13.45 19.78
C PRO A 51 -2.00 13.95 19.51
N GLU A 52 -1.71 15.21 19.86
CA GLU A 52 -0.39 15.84 19.67
C GLU A 52 0.73 15.15 20.44
N GLU A 53 0.46 14.50 21.56
CA GLU A 53 1.45 13.74 22.33
C GLU A 53 1.88 12.44 21.64
N LEU A 54 1.07 11.98 20.68
CA LEU A 54 1.28 10.71 19.99
C LEU A 54 1.97 10.86 18.64
N PHE A 55 1.95 12.04 18.02
CA PHE A 55 2.59 12.25 16.71
C PHE A 55 4.06 11.76 16.64
N PRO A 56 4.92 11.97 17.65
CA PRO A 56 6.29 11.47 17.60
C PRO A 56 6.41 9.93 17.56
N LYS A 57 5.35 9.22 17.92
CA LYS A 57 5.28 7.76 17.97
C LYS A 57 4.34 7.15 16.92
N LEU A 58 3.68 8.00 16.12
CA LEU A 58 2.62 7.58 15.22
C LEU A 58 3.10 6.51 14.24
N ALA A 59 4.25 6.67 13.60
CA ALA A 59 4.82 5.69 12.70
C ALA A 59 5.01 4.31 13.37
N GLU A 60 5.50 4.27 14.61
CA GLU A 60 5.66 3.03 15.36
C GLU A 60 4.31 2.40 15.72
N MET A 61 3.34 3.23 16.11
CA MET A 61 2.00 2.76 16.44
C MET A 61 1.33 2.16 15.21
N ARG A 62 1.34 2.85 14.08
CA ARG A 62 0.74 2.38 12.82
C ARG A 62 1.41 1.12 12.30
N ARG A 63 2.70 0.96 12.50
CA ARG A 63 3.38 -0.29 12.17
C ARG A 63 2.85 -1.47 12.98
N LYS A 64 2.64 -1.29 14.29
CA LYS A 64 2.06 -2.34 15.15
C LYS A 64 0.60 -2.67 14.77
N GLU A 65 -0.16 -1.64 14.38
CA GLU A 65 -1.52 -1.81 13.88
C GLU A 65 -1.55 -2.59 12.56
N LEU A 66 -0.63 -2.28 11.64
CA LEU A 66 -0.44 -3.04 10.41
C LEU A 66 -0.12 -4.52 10.71
N GLU A 67 0.82 -4.80 11.61
CA GLU A 67 1.19 -6.17 11.97
C GLU A 67 -0.02 -6.94 12.54
N ALA A 68 -0.81 -6.32 13.40
CA ALA A 68 -2.04 -6.90 13.93
C ALA A 68 -3.13 -7.10 12.85
N SER A 69 -3.26 -6.15 11.93
CA SER A 69 -4.17 -6.25 10.78
C SER A 69 -3.79 -7.42 9.87
N LEU A 70 -2.51 -7.57 9.54
CA LEU A 70 -2.02 -8.67 8.70
C LEU A 70 -2.25 -10.03 9.37
N GLU A 71 -2.04 -10.15 10.68
CA GLU A 71 -2.33 -11.35 11.44
C GLU A 71 -3.83 -11.70 11.37
N ALA A 72 -4.71 -10.71 11.57
CA ALA A 72 -6.16 -10.89 11.48
C ALA A 72 -6.63 -11.29 10.08
N LEU A 73 -5.94 -10.83 9.03
CA LEU A 73 -6.20 -11.18 7.63
C LEU A 73 -5.59 -12.53 7.21
N GLY A 74 -4.80 -13.18 8.08
CA GLY A 74 -4.09 -14.42 7.77
C GLY A 74 -2.89 -14.24 6.84
N VAL A 75 -2.42 -13.01 6.65
CA VAL A 75 -1.24 -12.66 5.83
C VAL A 75 0.02 -12.87 6.66
N LYS A 76 0.92 -13.74 6.18
CA LYS A 76 2.13 -14.13 6.92
C LYS A 76 3.41 -13.44 6.43
N GLU A 77 3.36 -12.85 5.25
CA GLU A 77 4.53 -12.26 4.60
C GLU A 77 4.24 -10.81 4.25
N TYR A 78 5.11 -9.91 4.71
CA TYR A 78 4.98 -8.50 4.35
C TYR A 78 6.34 -7.82 4.21
N GLU A 79 6.34 -6.70 3.49
CA GLU A 79 7.49 -5.85 3.28
C GLU A 79 7.15 -4.40 3.64
N TRP A 80 7.99 -3.83 4.46
CA TRP A 80 7.96 -2.43 4.82
C TRP A 80 8.98 -1.66 4.01
N MET A 81 8.55 -0.79 3.10
CA MET A 81 9.50 -0.05 2.25
C MET A 81 10.15 1.13 2.97
N GLY A 82 9.54 1.64 4.05
CA GLY A 82 10.14 2.60 4.98
C GLY A 82 10.29 4.01 4.44
N PHE A 83 9.48 4.44 3.48
CA PHE A 83 9.43 5.83 3.06
C PHE A 83 8.61 6.67 4.05
N LYS A 84 8.91 7.96 4.12
CA LYS A 84 8.15 8.89 4.94
C LYS A 84 6.83 9.24 4.25
N ASP A 85 5.75 9.28 5.00
CA ASP A 85 4.44 9.72 4.56
C ASP A 85 4.49 11.17 4.02
N SER A 86 3.83 11.42 2.90
CA SER A 86 3.82 12.72 2.23
C SER A 86 2.69 13.64 2.68
N GLY A 87 1.80 13.16 3.52
CA GLY A 87 0.57 13.87 3.89
C GLY A 87 -0.42 14.04 2.74
N MET A 88 -1.56 14.64 3.04
CA MET A 88 -2.59 14.91 2.04
C MET A 88 -2.15 15.99 1.06
N MET A 89 -2.70 15.98 -0.14
CA MET A 89 -2.36 16.95 -1.20
C MET A 89 -2.51 18.40 -0.70
N GLY A 90 -1.43 19.16 -0.79
CA GLY A 90 -1.38 20.57 -0.40
C GLY A 90 -0.96 20.83 1.05
N THR A 91 -0.64 19.80 1.82
CA THR A 91 -0.06 19.98 3.16
C THR A 91 1.45 20.23 3.10
N SER A 92 2.04 20.71 4.18
CA SER A 92 3.48 21.04 4.28
C SER A 92 4.39 19.83 4.10
N GLU A 93 3.90 18.64 4.46
CA GLU A 93 4.62 17.37 4.34
C GLU A 93 4.93 17.04 2.86
N ASN A 94 4.13 17.57 1.91
CA ASN A 94 4.41 17.40 0.48
C ASN A 94 5.73 18.08 0.04
N ASP A 95 6.22 19.05 0.79
CA ASP A 95 7.44 19.79 0.48
C ASP A 95 8.69 19.21 1.16
N ASP A 96 8.52 18.21 2.02
CA ASP A 96 9.62 17.49 2.64
C ASP A 96 10.38 16.68 1.56
N PRO A 97 11.69 16.92 1.37
CA PRO A 97 12.47 16.21 0.35
C PRO A 97 12.57 14.70 0.62
N ASP A 98 12.36 14.25 1.86
CA ASP A 98 12.45 12.86 2.26
C ASP A 98 11.11 12.13 2.14
N CYS A 99 9.99 12.84 1.89
CA CYS A 99 8.69 12.20 1.75
C CYS A 99 8.60 11.35 0.47
N PHE A 100 7.70 10.37 0.48
CA PHE A 100 7.55 9.40 -0.61
C PHE A 100 7.21 10.05 -1.96
N TRP A 101 6.41 11.11 -1.97
CA TRP A 101 6.05 11.88 -3.16
C TRP A 101 7.25 12.54 -3.84
N ARG A 102 8.31 12.90 -3.06
CA ARG A 102 9.51 13.57 -3.55
C ARG A 102 10.66 12.62 -3.89
N GLN A 103 10.52 11.34 -3.60
CA GLN A 103 11.59 10.37 -3.87
C GLN A 103 11.97 10.33 -5.35
N ASN A 104 13.25 10.08 -5.62
CA ASN A 104 13.68 9.74 -6.95
C ASN A 104 12.90 8.51 -7.44
N TYR A 105 12.19 8.67 -8.55
CA TYR A 105 11.23 7.68 -9.04
C TYR A 105 11.79 6.25 -9.15
N PHE A 106 13.06 6.11 -9.56
CA PHE A 106 13.68 4.82 -9.77
C PHE A 106 14.01 4.07 -8.47
N ASP A 107 14.18 4.77 -7.36
CA ASP A 107 14.54 4.14 -6.09
C ASP A 107 13.41 3.28 -5.53
N PRO A 108 12.18 3.79 -5.35
CA PRO A 108 11.06 2.95 -4.93
C PRO A 108 10.64 1.92 -5.98
N VAL A 109 10.78 2.21 -7.28
CA VAL A 109 10.56 1.20 -8.34
C VAL A 109 11.52 0.04 -8.17
N GLY A 110 12.82 0.30 -7.98
CA GLY A 110 13.84 -0.72 -7.77
C GLY A 110 13.58 -1.57 -6.51
N LYS A 111 13.17 -0.95 -5.41
CA LYS A 111 12.77 -1.68 -4.19
C LYS A 111 11.59 -2.63 -4.46
N LEU A 112 10.58 -2.17 -5.19
CA LEU A 112 9.42 -3.01 -5.50
C LEU A 112 9.76 -4.11 -6.51
N VAL A 113 10.67 -3.86 -7.47
CA VAL A 113 11.22 -4.90 -8.37
C VAL A 113 11.91 -5.99 -7.56
N ASP A 114 12.71 -5.63 -6.54
CA ASP A 114 13.34 -6.61 -5.65
C ASP A 114 12.31 -7.46 -4.89
N ILE A 115 11.23 -6.83 -4.40
CA ILE A 115 10.12 -7.51 -3.72
C ILE A 115 9.41 -8.47 -4.69
N ILE A 116 9.12 -8.04 -5.92
CA ILE A 116 8.52 -8.90 -6.96
C ILE A 116 9.41 -10.11 -7.24
N ARG A 117 10.71 -9.92 -7.42
CA ARG A 117 11.66 -11.01 -7.67
C ARG A 117 11.85 -11.94 -6.49
N LYS A 118 11.77 -11.41 -5.26
CA LYS A 118 11.83 -12.20 -4.01
C LYS A 118 10.63 -13.10 -3.84
N TYR A 119 9.42 -12.55 -4.01
CA TYR A 119 8.18 -13.26 -3.72
C TYR A 119 7.57 -13.97 -4.93
N LYS A 120 7.97 -13.59 -6.13
CA LYS A 120 7.52 -14.19 -7.39
C LYS A 120 5.99 -14.29 -7.50
N PRO A 121 5.26 -13.16 -7.33
CA PRO A 121 3.80 -13.19 -7.34
C PRO A 121 3.27 -13.44 -8.75
N ASP A 122 2.17 -14.21 -8.86
CA ASP A 122 1.42 -14.37 -10.11
C ASP A 122 0.63 -13.10 -10.45
N ALA A 123 0.18 -12.38 -9.41
CA ALA A 123 -0.58 -11.15 -9.56
C ALA A 123 -0.07 -10.04 -8.62
N LEU A 124 -0.11 -8.80 -9.13
CA LEU A 124 0.11 -7.58 -8.35
C LEU A 124 -1.18 -6.79 -8.28
N ILE A 125 -1.56 -6.34 -7.08
CA ILE A 125 -2.66 -5.38 -6.86
C ILE A 125 -2.07 -4.06 -6.36
N THR A 126 -2.55 -2.94 -6.91
CA THR A 126 -2.25 -1.59 -6.45
C THR A 126 -3.46 -0.67 -6.69
N TYR A 127 -3.32 0.64 -6.50
CA TYR A 127 -4.41 1.60 -6.73
C TYR A 127 -4.64 1.89 -8.20
N ASP A 128 -5.81 2.51 -8.50
CA ASP A 128 -6.07 3.13 -9.79
C ASP A 128 -5.18 4.39 -10.01
N PRO A 129 -5.14 4.97 -11.22
CA PRO A 129 -4.27 6.12 -11.51
C PRO A 129 -4.52 7.37 -10.67
N PHE A 130 -5.71 7.51 -10.08
CA PHE A 130 -6.06 8.61 -9.18
C PHE A 130 -5.79 8.29 -7.70
N GLY A 131 -5.32 7.07 -7.40
CA GLY A 131 -5.08 6.64 -6.03
C GLY A 131 -6.37 6.53 -5.20
N GLY A 132 -7.49 6.21 -5.83
CA GLY A 132 -8.79 6.12 -5.19
C GLY A 132 -9.43 7.47 -4.89
N TYR A 133 -8.76 8.37 -4.18
CA TYR A 133 -9.29 9.67 -3.76
C TYR A 133 -8.30 10.84 -3.89
N GLY A 134 -7.14 10.62 -4.51
CA GLY A 134 -6.21 11.70 -4.84
C GLY A 134 -5.12 11.96 -3.80
N HIS A 135 -4.87 11.03 -2.86
CA HIS A 135 -3.73 11.13 -1.96
C HIS A 135 -2.41 11.02 -2.75
N PRO A 136 -1.41 11.89 -2.52
CA PRO A 136 -0.13 11.86 -3.24
C PRO A 136 0.52 10.47 -3.21
N ASP A 137 0.60 9.84 -2.05
CA ASP A 137 1.23 8.54 -1.88
C ASP A 137 0.46 7.41 -2.56
N HIS A 138 -0.87 7.47 -2.63
CA HIS A 138 -1.67 6.50 -3.39
C HIS A 138 -1.41 6.62 -4.91
N ILE A 139 -1.33 7.85 -5.41
CA ILE A 139 -0.99 8.13 -6.82
C ILE A 139 0.43 7.63 -7.10
N GLN A 140 1.37 7.89 -6.19
CA GLN A 140 2.76 7.45 -6.33
C GLN A 140 2.86 5.92 -6.26
N THR A 141 2.13 5.27 -5.35
CA THR A 141 2.05 3.81 -5.25
C THR A 141 1.50 3.18 -6.53
N HIS A 142 0.46 3.77 -7.15
CA HIS A 142 0.01 3.35 -8.48
C HIS A 142 1.12 3.44 -9.53
N ARG A 143 1.81 4.58 -9.60
CA ARG A 143 2.88 4.81 -10.59
C ARG A 143 4.03 3.82 -10.42
N ILE A 144 4.47 3.62 -9.17
CA ILE A 144 5.57 2.71 -8.84
C ILE A 144 5.16 1.26 -9.06
N GLY A 145 3.95 0.87 -8.61
CA GLY A 145 3.42 -0.48 -8.80
C GLY A 145 3.32 -0.86 -10.28
N THR A 146 2.79 0.05 -11.09
CA THR A 146 2.69 -0.13 -12.55
C THR A 146 4.07 -0.22 -13.20
N ALA A 147 4.99 0.66 -12.84
CA ALA A 147 6.34 0.63 -13.39
C ALA A 147 7.10 -0.64 -12.98
N ALA A 148 7.07 -1.03 -11.72
CA ALA A 148 7.75 -2.22 -11.23
C ALA A 148 7.21 -3.52 -11.85
N PHE A 149 5.90 -3.58 -12.10
CA PHE A 149 5.28 -4.70 -12.79
C PHE A 149 5.93 -4.96 -14.17
N PHE A 150 6.13 -3.89 -14.96
CA PHE A 150 6.77 -4.02 -16.27
C PHE A 150 8.30 -4.10 -16.18
N ALA A 151 8.91 -3.44 -15.20
CA ALA A 151 10.36 -3.38 -15.04
C ALA A 151 10.97 -4.60 -14.35
N ALA A 152 10.17 -5.50 -13.79
CA ALA A 152 10.68 -6.66 -13.07
C ALA A 152 11.53 -7.60 -13.95
N SER A 153 11.39 -7.55 -15.28
CA SER A 153 12.22 -8.24 -16.24
C SER A 153 13.32 -7.40 -16.90
N ASP A 154 13.37 -6.10 -16.62
CA ASP A 154 14.38 -5.19 -17.17
C ASP A 154 15.70 -5.34 -16.39
N LEU A 155 16.67 -6.03 -17.00
CA LEU A 155 17.99 -6.28 -16.41
C LEU A 155 18.98 -5.14 -16.65
N ASP A 156 18.73 -4.31 -17.63
CA ASP A 156 19.60 -3.16 -17.93
C ASP A 156 19.41 -2.06 -16.86
N LYS A 157 18.17 -1.81 -16.50
CA LYS A 157 17.81 -0.78 -15.50
C LYS A 157 17.90 -1.31 -14.07
N PHE A 158 17.47 -2.55 -13.87
CA PHE A 158 17.46 -3.23 -12.56
C PHE A 158 18.19 -4.59 -12.66
N PRO A 159 19.53 -4.60 -12.60
CA PRO A 159 20.30 -5.83 -12.66
C PRO A 159 19.94 -6.76 -11.50
N LEU A 160 20.10 -8.07 -11.74
CA LEU A 160 19.86 -9.07 -10.69
C LEU A 160 20.87 -8.91 -9.56
N LYS A 161 20.37 -8.99 -8.34
CA LYS A 161 21.19 -9.15 -7.13
C LYS A 161 21.49 -10.63 -6.91
N GLU A 162 22.46 -10.92 -6.04
CA GLU A 162 22.81 -12.28 -5.68
C GLU A 162 21.58 -13.06 -5.20
N GLY A 163 21.35 -14.22 -5.76
CA GLY A 163 20.21 -15.09 -5.44
C GLY A 163 18.88 -14.69 -6.08
N GLN A 164 18.83 -13.60 -6.84
CA GLN A 164 17.61 -13.21 -7.56
C GLN A 164 17.53 -13.91 -8.92
N GLU A 165 16.28 -14.11 -9.35
CA GLU A 165 15.93 -14.57 -10.70
C GLU A 165 14.94 -13.58 -11.32
N VAL A 166 14.91 -13.53 -12.65
CA VAL A 166 13.89 -12.76 -13.38
C VAL A 166 12.51 -13.31 -13.05
N TRP A 167 11.59 -12.41 -12.75
CA TRP A 167 10.19 -12.76 -12.56
C TRP A 167 9.29 -11.74 -13.25
N ILE A 168 8.25 -12.20 -13.90
CA ILE A 168 7.25 -11.38 -14.58
C ILE A 168 5.90 -11.81 -14.02
N PRO A 169 5.24 -10.98 -13.18
CA PRO A 169 3.89 -11.27 -12.77
C PRO A 169 2.95 -11.35 -13.97
N GLU A 170 1.98 -12.23 -13.93
CA GLU A 170 1.06 -12.43 -15.06
C GLU A 170 -0.02 -11.37 -15.15
N ARG A 171 -0.44 -10.81 -14.00
CA ARG A 171 -1.60 -9.92 -13.89
C ARG A 171 -1.33 -8.73 -13.01
N LEU A 172 -1.76 -7.56 -13.49
CA LEU A 172 -1.81 -6.33 -12.73
C LEU A 172 -3.27 -5.92 -12.51
N TYR A 173 -3.66 -5.77 -11.25
CA TYR A 173 -5.00 -5.33 -10.87
C TYR A 173 -4.96 -3.97 -10.19
N PHE A 174 -5.98 -3.17 -10.43
CA PHE A 174 -6.18 -1.90 -9.75
C PHE A 174 -7.40 -1.99 -8.83
N SER A 175 -7.23 -1.60 -7.56
CA SER A 175 -8.36 -1.40 -6.67
C SER A 175 -9.17 -0.20 -7.15
N ALA A 176 -10.47 -0.38 -7.31
CA ALA A 176 -11.35 0.66 -7.80
C ALA A 176 -12.55 0.87 -6.87
N TRP A 177 -12.84 2.12 -6.57
CA TRP A 177 -13.97 2.51 -5.77
C TRP A 177 -15.12 2.95 -6.68
N SER A 178 -16.13 2.10 -6.85
CA SER A 178 -17.25 2.48 -7.69
C SER A 178 -18.06 3.61 -7.02
N LYS A 179 -18.41 4.63 -7.80
CA LYS A 179 -19.25 5.76 -7.34
C LYS A 179 -20.56 5.27 -6.68
N LYS A 180 -21.19 4.23 -7.24
CA LYS A 180 -22.41 3.64 -6.70
C LYS A 180 -22.18 3.05 -5.30
N ARG A 181 -21.07 2.32 -5.09
CA ARG A 181 -20.74 1.72 -3.80
C ARG A 181 -20.44 2.79 -2.76
N MET A 182 -19.70 3.84 -3.15
CA MET A 182 -19.41 4.98 -2.28
C MET A 182 -20.67 5.71 -1.82
N GLN A 183 -21.59 5.97 -2.76
CA GLN A 183 -22.87 6.61 -2.46
C GLN A 183 -23.74 5.74 -1.53
N SER A 184 -23.81 4.44 -1.80
CA SER A 184 -24.55 3.50 -0.95
C SER A 184 -23.98 3.43 0.46
N ARG A 185 -22.63 3.37 0.61
CA ARG A 185 -21.97 3.36 1.91
C ARG A 185 -22.23 4.67 2.67
N ARG A 186 -22.12 5.82 1.99
CA ARG A 186 -22.41 7.12 2.60
C ARG A 186 -23.85 7.19 3.10
N GLN A 187 -24.81 6.71 2.31
CA GLN A 187 -26.22 6.67 2.72
C GLN A 187 -26.41 5.79 3.96
N GLN A 188 -25.80 4.59 3.97
CA GLN A 188 -25.86 3.70 5.13
C GLN A 188 -25.28 4.36 6.40
N MET A 189 -24.17 5.09 6.28
CA MET A 189 -23.56 5.80 7.40
C MET A 189 -24.45 6.96 7.89
N PHE A 190 -25.10 7.66 6.97
CA PHE A 190 -26.08 8.69 7.29
C PHE A 190 -27.31 8.10 8.01
N ASP A 191 -27.88 7.02 7.49
CA ASP A 191 -29.05 6.32 8.07
C ASP A 191 -28.72 5.74 9.47
N ALA A 192 -27.45 5.35 9.70
CA ALA A 192 -26.96 4.87 10.97
C ALA A 192 -26.56 6.01 11.96
N GLY A 193 -26.68 7.28 11.56
CA GLY A 193 -26.31 8.44 12.39
C GLY A 193 -24.80 8.59 12.63
N ILE A 194 -23.97 7.95 11.82
CA ILE A 194 -22.51 8.01 11.93
C ILE A 194 -21.96 9.30 11.30
N ILE A 195 -22.62 9.79 10.26
CA ILE A 195 -22.30 11.05 9.59
C ILE A 195 -23.55 11.92 9.45
N SER A 196 -23.38 13.24 9.39
CA SER A 196 -24.43 14.25 9.21
C SER A 196 -24.47 14.78 7.77
#